data_9584d5168082ebe067aac5c6bb1f8c00
#
_entry.id   9584d5168082ebe067aac5c6bb1f8c00
#
_cell.length_a   1.000
_cell.length_b   1.000
_cell.length_c   1.000
_cell.angle_alpha   90.00
_cell.angle_beta   90.00
_cell.angle_gamma   90.00
#
_symmetry.space_group_name_H-M   'P 1'
#
loop_
_entity.id
_entity.type
_entity.pdbx_description
1 polymer ?
#
loop_
_entity_poly.entity_id
_entity_poly.type
_entity_poly.pdbx_seq_one_letter_code
_entity_poly.pdbx_strand_id
1 'polypeptide(L)'
;MASGGFPRCRAAYARIPPDMQIVEKGQLMSAAEIDRTLQRVAHEIVEKSGGTKHLALIGIRRRGVPLAQRIAQAMRGIDGVEVPVGILDITLYRDDLSKVAPQAVLQSSDIKFGVDGMDLVLVDDVLYTGRTIRAAMNGLFDLGRPKRVSLCVLIDRGHREMPIEAQFVGRTVQTSDTEIVEVRLREIDNEERVMLVDRKE
;
A
#
# COMPACT_ATOMS: atom_id res chain seq x y z
N MET A 1 -34.03 2.20 -22.91
CA MET A 1 -32.93 2.92 -22.25
C MET A 1 -32.64 2.20 -20.95
N ALA A 2 -31.62 1.32 -20.93
CA ALA A 2 -31.25 0.53 -19.78
C ALA A 2 -29.98 1.17 -19.17
N SER A 3 -30.11 1.68 -17.94
CA SER A 3 -29.03 2.22 -17.14
C SER A 3 -28.18 1.06 -16.59
N GLY A 4 -27.02 0.80 -17.21
CA GLY A 4 -26.05 -0.17 -16.73
C GLY A 4 -25.34 0.37 -15.49
N GLY A 5 -25.79 -0.09 -14.31
CA GLY A 5 -25.07 0.13 -13.07
C GLY A 5 -23.81 -0.72 -13.03
N PHE A 6 -22.65 -0.12 -12.92
CA PHE A 6 -21.39 -0.81 -12.69
C PHE A 6 -21.44 -1.58 -11.36
N PRO A 7 -21.03 -2.85 -11.32
CA PRO A 7 -20.99 -3.61 -10.08
C PRO A 7 -19.96 -2.99 -9.13
N ARG A 8 -20.40 -2.61 -7.93
CA ARG A 8 -19.54 -2.12 -6.84
C ARG A 8 -18.56 -3.22 -6.45
N CYS A 9 -17.28 -3.05 -6.78
CA CYS A 9 -16.23 -4.02 -6.51
C CYS A 9 -15.87 -4.03 -5.01
N ARG A 10 -16.41 -5.00 -4.27
CA ARG A 10 -16.09 -5.29 -2.86
C ARG A 10 -14.83 -6.15 -2.72
N ALA A 11 -13.71 -5.76 -3.28
CA ALA A 11 -12.55 -6.65 -3.43
C ALA A 11 -11.64 -6.79 -2.19
N ALA A 12 -11.76 -5.93 -1.16
CA ALA A 12 -10.96 -6.06 0.07
C ALA A 12 -11.68 -6.86 1.19
N TYR A 13 -12.99 -7.09 1.05
CA TYR A 13 -13.84 -7.80 2.01
C TYR A 13 -14.29 -9.19 1.53
N ALA A 14 -13.62 -9.75 0.54
CA ALA A 14 -14.11 -10.94 -0.20
C ALA A 14 -14.22 -12.24 0.64
N ARG A 15 -14.02 -12.20 1.97
CA ARG A 15 -14.18 -13.34 2.87
C ARG A 15 -14.80 -13.00 4.22
N ILE A 16 -15.58 -11.94 4.32
CA ILE A 16 -16.40 -11.75 5.52
C ILE A 16 -17.71 -12.53 5.28
N PRO A 17 -18.03 -13.56 6.06
CA PRO A 17 -19.33 -14.22 6.01
C PRO A 17 -20.44 -13.18 6.18
N PRO A 18 -21.63 -13.37 5.55
CA PRO A 18 -22.71 -12.39 5.59
C PRO A 18 -23.24 -12.08 7.00
N ASP A 19 -22.94 -12.91 7.98
CA ASP A 19 -23.42 -12.79 9.37
C ASP A 19 -22.39 -12.12 10.32
N MET A 20 -21.21 -11.72 9.82
CA MET A 20 -20.17 -11.14 10.65
C MET A 20 -20.36 -9.62 10.80
N GLN A 21 -20.62 -9.16 12.02
CA GLN A 21 -20.72 -7.73 12.33
C GLN A 21 -19.33 -7.12 12.56
N ILE A 22 -19.04 -6.05 11.83
CA ILE A 22 -17.87 -5.21 12.05
C ILE A 22 -18.26 -4.11 13.04
N VAL A 23 -17.55 -4.04 14.16
CA VAL A 23 -17.76 -3.02 15.20
C VAL A 23 -16.56 -2.09 15.25
N GLU A 24 -16.77 -0.80 15.03
CA GLU A 24 -15.72 0.21 15.20
C GLU A 24 -15.34 0.29 16.68
N LYS A 25 -14.06 0.07 17.01
CA LYS A 25 -13.51 0.18 18.38
C LYS A 25 -12.94 1.55 18.65
N GLY A 26 -12.34 2.18 17.66
CA GLY A 26 -11.77 3.50 17.82
C GLY A 26 -11.03 4.01 16.59
N GLN A 27 -10.83 5.31 16.54
CA GLN A 27 -10.05 5.95 15.50
C GLN A 27 -8.57 5.95 15.87
N LEU A 28 -7.73 5.39 15.00
CA LEU A 28 -6.28 5.35 15.17
C LEU A 28 -5.62 6.62 14.62
N MET A 29 -6.09 7.12 13.46
CA MET A 29 -5.57 8.34 12.86
C MET A 29 -6.71 9.13 12.21
N SER A 30 -6.70 10.44 12.42
CA SER A 30 -7.49 11.43 11.69
C SER A 30 -6.82 11.81 10.36
N ALA A 31 -7.53 12.48 9.46
CA ALA A 31 -7.00 13.01 8.20
C ALA A 31 -5.73 13.86 8.42
N ALA A 32 -5.77 14.78 9.39
CA ALA A 32 -4.62 15.63 9.69
C ALA A 32 -3.41 14.86 10.24
N GLU A 33 -3.63 13.75 10.95
CA GLU A 33 -2.54 12.88 11.40
C GLU A 33 -1.96 12.07 10.25
N ILE A 34 -2.79 11.61 9.31
CA ILE A 34 -2.33 10.94 8.08
C ILE A 34 -1.42 11.90 7.31
N ASP A 35 -1.87 13.12 7.05
CA ASP A 35 -1.09 14.10 6.29
C ASP A 35 0.26 14.41 6.96
N ARG A 36 0.29 14.69 8.26
CA ARG A 36 1.54 14.92 9.00
C ARG A 36 2.46 13.71 8.96
N THR A 37 1.90 12.51 9.03
CA THR A 37 2.66 11.27 8.98
C THR A 37 3.31 11.07 7.61
N LEU A 38 2.58 11.33 6.53
CA LEU A 38 3.11 11.22 5.17
C LEU A 38 4.21 12.26 4.91
N GLN A 39 4.09 13.49 5.44
CA GLN A 39 5.15 14.50 5.39
C GLN A 39 6.42 14.01 6.10
N ARG A 40 6.30 13.50 7.33
CA ARG A 40 7.44 12.94 8.08
C ARG A 40 8.11 11.80 7.34
N VAL A 41 7.32 10.85 6.83
CA VAL A 41 7.83 9.69 6.08
C VAL A 41 8.53 10.13 4.79
N ALA A 42 8.03 11.14 4.09
CA ALA A 42 8.68 11.70 2.91
C ALA A 42 10.07 12.25 3.24
N HIS A 43 10.23 12.99 4.36
CA HIS A 43 11.53 13.45 4.83
C HIS A 43 12.48 12.29 5.15
N GLU A 44 11.99 11.26 5.85
CA GLU A 44 12.80 10.07 6.18
C GLU A 44 13.28 9.32 4.93
N ILE A 45 12.41 9.21 3.90
CA ILE A 45 12.77 8.57 2.64
C ILE A 45 13.88 9.36 1.94
N VAL A 46 13.73 10.67 1.80
CA VAL A 46 14.73 11.54 1.16
C VAL A 46 16.07 11.44 1.88
N GLU A 47 16.08 11.54 3.20
CA GLU A 47 17.27 11.46 4.04
C GLU A 47 17.99 10.12 3.89
N LYS A 48 17.28 9.01 4.10
CA LYS A 48 17.85 7.65 4.05
C LYS A 48 18.28 7.22 2.65
N SER A 49 17.66 7.80 1.60
CA SER A 49 18.03 7.52 0.21
C SER A 49 19.21 8.35 -0.28
N GLY A 50 19.64 9.34 0.50
CA GLY A 50 20.72 10.27 0.09
C GLY A 50 20.29 11.16 -1.09
N GLY A 51 19.01 11.53 -1.15
CA GLY A 51 18.39 12.31 -2.21
C GLY A 51 17.48 11.47 -3.13
N THR A 52 16.90 12.12 -4.13
CA THR A 52 15.82 11.56 -4.96
C THR A 52 16.25 11.11 -6.37
N LYS A 53 17.53 11.31 -6.76
CA LYS A 53 18.01 11.18 -8.15
C LYS A 53 17.77 9.82 -8.82
N HIS A 54 17.81 8.73 -8.07
CA HIS A 54 17.60 7.36 -8.59
C HIS A 54 16.48 6.63 -7.85
N LEU A 55 15.58 7.41 -7.26
CA LEU A 55 14.49 6.93 -6.43
C LEU A 55 13.19 6.89 -7.23
N ALA A 56 12.39 5.85 -7.02
CA ALA A 56 11.02 5.80 -7.48
C ALA A 56 10.12 5.18 -6.40
N LEU A 57 8.86 5.56 -6.39
CA LEU A 57 7.85 4.98 -5.51
C LEU A 57 6.96 4.02 -6.30
N ILE A 58 6.62 2.90 -5.69
CA ILE A 58 5.70 1.91 -6.27
C ILE A 58 4.54 1.72 -5.31
N GLY A 59 3.37 2.28 -5.65
CA GLY A 59 2.15 2.09 -4.87
C GLY A 59 1.50 0.74 -5.17
N ILE A 60 1.29 -0.08 -4.13
CA ILE A 60 0.53 -1.33 -4.24
C ILE A 60 -0.95 -0.99 -4.35
N ARG A 61 -1.63 -1.56 -5.35
CA ARG A 61 -3.05 -1.32 -5.56
C ARG A 61 -3.86 -1.99 -4.43
N ARG A 62 -4.80 -1.31 -3.77
CA ARG A 62 -5.44 -0.05 -4.14
C ARG A 62 -4.92 1.16 -3.37
N ARG A 63 -4.82 1.09 -2.03
CA ARG A 63 -4.57 2.26 -1.16
C ARG A 63 -3.11 2.69 -1.12
N GLY A 64 -2.17 1.79 -1.43
CA GLY A 64 -0.77 2.17 -1.58
C GLY A 64 -0.52 3.21 -2.68
N VAL A 65 -1.39 3.24 -3.72
CA VAL A 65 -1.23 4.19 -4.84
C VAL A 65 -1.42 5.64 -4.42
N PRO A 66 -2.56 6.07 -3.84
CA PRO A 66 -2.72 7.45 -3.38
C PRO A 66 -1.70 7.83 -2.29
N LEU A 67 -1.31 6.90 -1.42
CA LEU A 67 -0.26 7.14 -0.43
C LEU A 67 1.09 7.44 -1.12
N ALA A 68 1.50 6.65 -2.10
CA ALA A 68 2.72 6.89 -2.88
C ALA A 68 2.69 8.24 -3.59
N GLN A 69 1.56 8.61 -4.20
CA GLN A 69 1.39 9.90 -4.87
C GLN A 69 1.53 11.08 -3.90
N ARG A 70 0.92 11.00 -2.71
CA ARG A 70 1.03 12.03 -1.67
C ARG A 70 2.45 12.14 -1.12
N ILE A 71 3.14 11.01 -0.91
CA ILE A 71 4.54 10.99 -0.50
C ILE A 71 5.42 11.63 -1.57
N ALA A 72 5.23 11.29 -2.87
CA ALA A 72 5.98 11.91 -3.96
C ALA A 72 5.76 13.43 -4.02
N GLN A 73 4.52 13.89 -3.82
CA GLN A 73 4.21 15.31 -3.75
C GLN A 73 4.90 16.01 -2.57
N ALA A 74 4.93 15.38 -1.40
CA ALA A 74 5.65 15.89 -0.23
C ALA A 74 7.16 15.96 -0.50
N MET A 75 7.75 14.92 -1.11
CA MET A 75 9.17 14.90 -1.48
C MET A 75 9.54 16.00 -2.48
N ARG A 76 8.66 16.30 -3.45
CA ARG A 76 8.84 17.42 -4.36
C ARG A 76 8.94 18.77 -3.61
N GLY A 77 8.17 18.92 -2.53
CA GLY A 77 8.25 20.10 -1.66
C GLY A 77 9.59 20.22 -0.89
N ILE A 78 10.29 19.11 -0.67
CA ILE A 78 11.55 19.03 0.07
C ILE A 78 12.75 19.26 -0.85
N ASP A 79 12.86 18.48 -1.93
CA ASP A 79 14.04 18.44 -2.82
C ASP A 79 13.84 19.19 -4.14
N GLY A 80 12.62 19.64 -4.45
CA GLY A 80 12.27 20.26 -5.72
C GLY A 80 12.26 19.31 -6.92
N VAL A 81 12.53 18.01 -6.72
CA VAL A 81 12.64 16.99 -7.75
C VAL A 81 11.36 16.15 -7.79
N GLU A 82 10.87 15.86 -8.99
CA GLU A 82 9.73 14.96 -9.18
C GLU A 82 10.20 13.51 -9.15
N VAL A 83 9.71 12.76 -8.14
CA VAL A 83 9.97 11.33 -8.00
C VAL A 83 8.91 10.55 -8.78
N PRO A 84 9.29 9.66 -9.71
CA PRO A 84 8.33 8.88 -10.46
C PRO A 84 7.56 7.91 -9.56
N VAL A 85 6.25 7.77 -9.85
CA VAL A 85 5.36 6.86 -9.14
C VAL A 85 4.82 5.82 -10.10
N GLY A 86 5.05 4.54 -9.79
CA GLY A 86 4.47 3.40 -10.47
C GLY A 86 3.31 2.79 -9.69
N ILE A 87 2.43 2.09 -10.40
CA ILE A 87 1.31 1.35 -9.83
C ILE A 87 1.55 -0.13 -10.03
N LEU A 88 1.55 -0.90 -8.94
CA LEU A 88 1.71 -2.35 -8.98
C LEU A 88 0.39 -3.03 -8.55
N ASP A 89 -0.15 -3.84 -9.46
CA ASP A 89 -1.31 -4.69 -9.16
C ASP A 89 -0.83 -6.10 -8.83
N ILE A 90 -1.12 -6.55 -7.62
CA ILE A 90 -0.69 -7.86 -7.12
C ILE A 90 -1.79 -8.92 -7.17
N THR A 91 -2.94 -8.61 -7.77
CA THR A 91 -4.12 -9.50 -7.75
C THR A 91 -3.78 -10.92 -8.21
N LEU A 92 -2.86 -11.05 -9.17
CA LEU A 92 -2.47 -12.34 -9.75
C LEU A 92 -1.31 -13.05 -9.03
N TYR A 93 -0.61 -12.37 -8.12
CA TYR A 93 0.48 -12.95 -7.31
C TYR A 93 0.03 -13.41 -5.92
N ARG A 94 -1.25 -13.26 -5.61
CA ARG A 94 -1.80 -13.70 -4.32
C ARG A 94 -1.96 -15.22 -4.31
N ASP A 95 -1.58 -15.84 -3.20
CA ASP A 95 -1.61 -17.29 -2.99
C ASP A 95 -2.99 -17.93 -3.17
N ASP A 96 -4.05 -17.12 -3.08
CA ASP A 96 -5.45 -17.55 -3.21
C ASP A 96 -5.94 -17.64 -4.68
N LEU A 97 -5.09 -17.24 -5.68
CA LEU A 97 -5.45 -17.24 -7.11
C LEU A 97 -4.47 -18.04 -7.99
N SER A 98 -3.99 -19.16 -7.53
CA SER A 98 -2.88 -19.97 -8.07
C SER A 98 -3.02 -20.53 -9.50
N LYS A 99 -3.84 -19.97 -10.40
CA LYS A 99 -4.04 -20.47 -11.78
C LYS A 99 -4.05 -19.41 -12.89
N VAL A 100 -3.49 -18.22 -12.68
CA VAL A 100 -3.51 -17.17 -13.73
C VAL A 100 -2.11 -16.94 -14.28
N ALA A 101 -2.01 -16.82 -15.62
CA ALA A 101 -0.74 -16.70 -16.33
C ALA A 101 0.01 -15.38 -15.99
N PRO A 102 1.37 -15.39 -15.89
CA PRO A 102 2.19 -14.22 -15.55
C PRO A 102 1.98 -13.00 -16.46
N GLN A 103 1.60 -13.20 -17.71
CA GLN A 103 1.37 -12.12 -18.67
C GLN A 103 0.18 -11.21 -18.35
N ALA A 104 -0.81 -11.69 -17.59
CA ALA A 104 -1.97 -10.88 -17.20
C ALA A 104 -1.62 -9.84 -16.11
N VAL A 105 -0.55 -10.04 -15.36
CA VAL A 105 -0.05 -9.11 -14.32
C VAL A 105 0.49 -7.82 -14.91
N LEU A 106 1.21 -7.94 -16.04
CA LEU A 106 1.79 -6.79 -16.73
C LEU A 106 0.74 -5.84 -17.30
N GLN A 107 -0.49 -6.32 -17.54
CA GLN A 107 -1.58 -5.50 -18.10
C GLN A 107 -2.30 -4.63 -17.09
N SER A 108 -2.24 -4.95 -15.78
CA SER A 108 -2.91 -4.20 -14.72
C SER A 108 -1.96 -3.28 -13.93
N SER A 109 -0.65 -3.49 -14.05
CA SER A 109 0.38 -2.63 -13.47
C SER A 109 0.72 -1.49 -14.43
N ASP A 110 0.92 -0.27 -13.90
CA ASP A 110 1.27 0.92 -14.68
C ASP A 110 2.58 1.52 -14.15
N ILE A 111 3.71 0.98 -14.63
CA ILE A 111 5.06 1.45 -14.31
C ILE A 111 5.70 1.93 -15.61
N LYS A 112 5.76 3.25 -15.80
CA LYS A 112 6.19 3.90 -17.06
C LYS A 112 7.69 4.20 -17.13
N PHE A 113 8.49 3.65 -16.22
CA PHE A 113 9.93 3.84 -16.14
C PHE A 113 10.63 2.48 -15.95
N GLY A 114 11.92 2.41 -16.33
CA GLY A 114 12.73 1.23 -16.08
C GLY A 114 13.06 1.10 -14.60
N VAL A 115 12.91 -0.10 -14.04
CA VAL A 115 13.21 -0.37 -12.63
C VAL A 115 14.66 -0.77 -12.39
N ASP A 116 15.40 -1.12 -13.46
CA ASP A 116 16.77 -1.60 -13.37
C ASP A 116 17.71 -0.58 -12.74
N GLY A 117 18.43 -1.00 -11.72
CA GLY A 117 19.42 -0.17 -11.03
C GLY A 117 18.84 0.96 -10.18
N MET A 118 17.52 1.09 -10.08
CA MET A 118 16.85 2.10 -9.27
C MET A 118 16.73 1.68 -7.79
N ASP A 119 16.72 2.65 -6.91
CA ASP A 119 16.28 2.50 -5.53
C ASP A 119 14.75 2.66 -5.52
N LEU A 120 14.02 1.62 -5.13
CA LEU A 120 12.57 1.59 -5.13
C LEU A 120 12.01 1.59 -3.71
N VAL A 121 10.93 2.31 -3.49
CA VAL A 121 10.14 2.22 -2.26
C VAL A 121 8.77 1.67 -2.60
N LEU A 122 8.48 0.45 -2.15
CA LEU A 122 7.13 -0.11 -2.17
C LEU A 122 6.29 0.59 -1.10
N VAL A 123 5.09 1.03 -1.47
CA VAL A 123 4.18 1.75 -0.58
C VAL A 123 2.87 0.98 -0.46
N ASP A 124 2.46 0.71 0.79
CA ASP A 124 1.19 0.08 1.11
C ASP A 124 0.51 0.76 2.31
N ASP A 125 -0.76 0.48 2.53
CA ASP A 125 -1.52 1.05 3.65
C ASP A 125 -1.24 0.32 4.98
N VAL A 126 -1.34 -1.02 5.00
CA VAL A 126 -1.20 -1.83 6.22
C VAL A 126 -0.25 -3.00 6.02
N LEU A 127 0.80 -3.07 6.82
CA LEU A 127 1.64 -4.25 6.94
C LEU A 127 1.09 -5.16 8.04
N TYR A 128 0.70 -6.38 7.64
CA TYR A 128 0.20 -7.43 8.52
C TYR A 128 1.10 -8.67 8.42
N THR A 129 0.66 -9.73 7.77
CA THR A 129 1.41 -11.00 7.65
C THR A 129 2.65 -10.92 6.76
N GLY A 130 2.72 -9.94 5.86
CA GLY A 130 3.77 -9.81 4.84
C GLY A 130 3.45 -10.48 3.49
N ARG A 131 2.33 -11.23 3.39
CA ARG A 131 1.96 -11.95 2.13
C ARG A 131 1.75 -11.01 0.95
N THR A 132 1.09 -9.87 1.18
CA THR A 132 0.92 -8.80 0.17
C THR A 132 2.26 -8.32 -0.37
N ILE A 133 3.20 -8.05 0.54
CA ILE A 133 4.52 -7.52 0.16
C ILE A 133 5.34 -8.59 -0.57
N ARG A 134 5.28 -9.86 -0.16
CA ARG A 134 5.90 -10.95 -0.91
C ARG A 134 5.38 -11.02 -2.34
N ALA A 135 4.07 -10.95 -2.53
CA ALA A 135 3.44 -10.94 -3.84
C ALA A 135 3.90 -9.73 -4.67
N ALA A 136 3.96 -8.54 -4.06
CA ALA A 136 4.45 -7.33 -4.70
C ALA A 136 5.92 -7.44 -5.14
N MET A 137 6.79 -8.01 -4.31
CA MET A 137 8.19 -8.23 -4.65
C MET A 137 8.34 -9.19 -5.83
N ASN A 138 7.56 -10.28 -5.88
CA ASN A 138 7.58 -11.19 -7.02
C ASN A 138 7.21 -10.45 -8.32
N GLY A 139 6.09 -9.70 -8.31
CA GLY A 139 5.67 -8.92 -9.47
C GLY A 139 6.67 -7.84 -9.88
N LEU A 140 7.34 -7.23 -8.93
CA LEU A 140 8.35 -6.22 -9.19
C LEU A 140 9.61 -6.82 -9.85
N PHE A 141 10.08 -7.98 -9.39
CA PHE A 141 11.25 -8.65 -9.96
C PHE A 141 11.00 -9.25 -11.34
N ASP A 142 9.75 -9.50 -11.71
CA ASP A 142 9.39 -9.85 -13.10
C ASP A 142 9.52 -8.66 -14.07
N LEU A 143 9.53 -7.41 -13.56
CA LEU A 143 9.68 -6.19 -14.35
C LEU A 143 11.13 -5.77 -14.58
N GLY A 144 12.07 -6.27 -13.79
CA GLY A 144 13.48 -5.93 -13.90
C GLY A 144 14.26 -6.14 -12.59
N ARG A 145 15.48 -5.60 -12.54
CA ARG A 145 16.40 -5.77 -11.42
C ARG A 145 16.70 -4.45 -10.72
N PRO A 146 15.89 -4.02 -9.77
CA PRO A 146 16.17 -2.83 -8.96
C PRO A 146 17.46 -3.01 -8.16
N LYS A 147 18.16 -1.92 -7.88
CA LYS A 147 19.35 -1.92 -7.02
C LYS A 147 18.99 -2.20 -5.57
N ARG A 148 17.88 -1.65 -5.10
CA ARG A 148 17.37 -1.80 -3.74
C ARG A 148 15.84 -1.67 -3.74
N VAL A 149 15.20 -2.43 -2.87
CA VAL A 149 13.76 -2.29 -2.59
C VAL A 149 13.59 -2.05 -1.10
N SER A 150 12.97 -0.94 -0.75
CA SER A 150 12.57 -0.59 0.61
C SER A 150 11.05 -0.64 0.73
N LEU A 151 10.54 -0.83 1.93
CA LEU A 151 9.11 -0.89 2.21
C LEU A 151 8.68 0.30 3.07
N CYS A 152 7.62 0.98 2.63
CA CYS A 152 6.94 2.05 3.34
C CYS A 152 5.49 1.65 3.59
N VAL A 153 5.01 1.77 4.82
CA VAL A 153 3.62 1.50 5.17
C VAL A 153 3.05 2.59 6.08
N LEU A 154 1.77 2.90 5.89
CA LEU A 154 1.10 3.85 6.78
C LEU A 154 0.94 3.25 8.18
N ILE A 155 0.50 2.00 8.27
CA ILE A 155 0.34 1.28 9.54
C ILE A 155 1.11 -0.04 9.52
N ASP A 156 1.87 -0.27 10.57
CA ASP A 156 2.41 -1.57 10.91
C ASP A 156 1.64 -2.13 12.11
N ARG A 157 0.92 -3.26 11.92
CA ARG A 157 0.10 -3.87 12.98
C ARG A 157 0.71 -5.13 13.60
N GLY A 158 1.92 -5.51 13.22
CA GLY A 158 2.55 -6.75 13.69
C GLY A 158 2.00 -8.01 13.02
N HIS A 159 2.06 -9.15 13.73
CA HIS A 159 1.55 -10.48 13.33
C HIS A 159 2.15 -11.01 12.02
N ARG A 160 3.48 -10.89 11.87
CA ARG A 160 4.19 -11.38 10.68
C ARG A 160 4.14 -12.90 10.56
N GLU A 161 3.86 -13.38 9.36
CA GLU A 161 4.07 -14.78 8.95
C GLU A 161 5.29 -14.94 8.05
N MET A 162 5.88 -13.83 7.61
CA MET A 162 7.05 -13.79 6.74
C MET A 162 8.10 -12.84 7.32
N PRO A 163 9.42 -13.06 7.05
CA PRO A 163 10.50 -12.21 7.54
C PRO A 163 10.57 -10.89 6.74
N ILE A 164 9.50 -10.10 6.80
CA ILE A 164 9.36 -8.83 6.10
C ILE A 164 9.19 -7.72 7.14
N GLU A 165 10.01 -6.69 7.02
CA GLU A 165 9.99 -5.51 7.86
C GLU A 165 9.96 -4.24 7.02
N ALA A 166 9.20 -3.22 7.46
CA ALA A 166 9.15 -1.94 6.78
C ALA A 166 10.25 -1.02 7.31
N GLN A 167 10.99 -0.39 6.37
CA GLN A 167 12.01 0.62 6.69
C GLN A 167 11.39 1.97 7.05
N PHE A 168 10.21 2.25 6.52
CA PHE A 168 9.48 3.49 6.74
C PHE A 168 8.09 3.16 7.25
N VAL A 169 7.82 3.52 8.50
CA VAL A 169 6.56 3.22 9.17
C VAL A 169 5.87 4.51 9.60
N GLY A 170 4.64 4.69 9.15
CA GLY A 170 3.83 5.82 9.58
C GLY A 170 3.49 5.71 11.09
N ARG A 171 2.86 4.61 11.48
CA ARG A 171 2.52 4.32 12.88
C ARG A 171 2.53 2.82 13.14
N THR A 172 3.12 2.40 14.26
CA THR A 172 3.01 1.04 14.75
C THR A 172 1.81 0.94 15.70
N VAL A 173 0.99 -0.09 15.52
CA VAL A 173 -0.21 -0.33 16.33
C VAL A 173 -0.20 -1.80 16.76
N GLN A 174 -0.32 -2.03 18.05
CA GLN A 174 -0.53 -3.39 18.56
C GLN A 174 -2.00 -3.75 18.44
N THR A 175 -2.29 -4.89 17.85
CA THR A 175 -3.66 -5.39 17.65
C THR A 175 -3.75 -6.83 18.13
N SER A 176 -4.97 -7.29 18.46
CA SER A 176 -5.25 -8.71 18.63
C SER A 176 -5.50 -9.38 17.28
N ASP A 177 -5.64 -10.72 17.27
CA ASP A 177 -5.90 -11.49 16.05
C ASP A 177 -7.28 -11.21 15.45
N THR A 178 -8.26 -10.83 16.28
CA THR A 178 -9.64 -10.51 15.84
C THR A 178 -9.78 -9.08 15.33
N GLU A 179 -8.88 -8.20 15.72
CA GLU A 179 -8.92 -6.80 15.32
C GLU A 179 -8.38 -6.60 13.91
N ILE A 180 -8.95 -5.63 13.20
CA ILE A 180 -8.53 -5.23 11.86
C ILE A 180 -8.23 -3.74 11.88
N VAL A 181 -7.15 -3.35 11.21
CA VAL A 181 -6.89 -1.94 10.90
C VAL A 181 -7.49 -1.64 9.54
N GLU A 182 -8.43 -0.70 9.51
CA GLU A 182 -9.08 -0.23 8.29
C GLU A 182 -8.58 1.18 7.95
N VAL A 183 -7.90 1.30 6.81
CA VAL A 183 -7.48 2.59 6.26
C VAL A 183 -8.52 3.05 5.26
N ARG A 184 -9.04 4.26 5.42
CA ARG A 184 -9.93 4.93 4.46
C ARG A 184 -9.23 6.17 3.93
N LEU A 185 -9.20 6.31 2.61
CA LEU A 185 -8.56 7.43 1.91
C LEU A 185 -9.57 8.11 1.01
N ARG A 186 -9.50 9.45 0.97
CA ARG A 186 -10.46 10.29 0.24
C ARG A 186 -10.58 9.90 -1.23
N GLU A 187 -9.49 9.52 -1.88
CA GLU A 187 -9.45 9.16 -3.30
C GLU A 187 -10.19 7.86 -3.63
N ILE A 188 -10.40 7.00 -2.64
CA ILE A 188 -10.99 5.66 -2.83
C ILE A 188 -12.31 5.53 -2.09
N ASP A 189 -12.35 6.02 -0.85
CA ASP A 189 -13.43 5.73 0.11
C ASP A 189 -14.32 6.96 0.36
N ASN A 190 -14.00 8.14 -0.23
CA ASN A 190 -14.61 9.46 0.05
C ASN A 190 -14.55 9.86 1.54
N GLU A 191 -13.69 9.23 2.29
CA GLU A 191 -13.49 9.41 3.72
C GLU A 191 -11.99 9.31 4.02
N GLU A 192 -11.51 9.96 5.08
CA GLU A 192 -10.09 9.93 5.41
C GLU A 192 -9.89 9.73 6.90
N ARG A 193 -9.58 8.51 7.28
CA ARG A 193 -9.25 8.10 8.66
C ARG A 193 -8.64 6.71 8.69
N VAL A 194 -8.01 6.36 9.79
CA VAL A 194 -7.63 4.98 10.13
C VAL A 194 -8.42 4.55 11.34
N MET A 195 -9.06 3.39 11.25
CA MET A 195 -9.92 2.83 12.29
C MET A 195 -9.40 1.49 12.77
N LEU A 196 -9.58 1.22 14.05
CA LEU A 196 -9.54 -0.12 14.61
C LEU A 196 -10.94 -0.68 14.65
N VAL A 197 -11.14 -1.82 14.03
CA VAL A 197 -12.43 -2.51 13.98
C VAL A 197 -12.29 -3.93 14.51
N ASP A 198 -13.32 -4.45 15.12
CA ASP A 198 -13.36 -5.82 15.65
C ASP A 198 -14.31 -6.67 14.83
N ARG A 199 -13.94 -7.94 14.62
CA ARG A 199 -14.83 -8.96 14.07
C ARG A 199 -15.62 -9.56 15.22
N LYS A 200 -16.93 -9.36 15.23
CA LYS A 200 -17.83 -10.12 16.10
C LYS A 200 -18.46 -11.25 15.30
N GLU A 201 -18.30 -12.46 15.81
CA GLU A 201 -19.05 -13.63 15.35
C GLU A 201 -20.54 -13.48 15.73
#